data_989a537548567be6f4b37d58bff5331c
#
_entry.id   989a537548567be6f4b37d58bff5331c
#
_cell.length_a   1.000
_cell.length_b   1.000
_cell.length_c   1.000
_cell.angle_alpha   90.00
_cell.angle_beta   90.00
_cell.angle_gamma   90.00
#
_symmetry.space_group_name_H-M   'P 1'
#
loop_
_entity.id
_entity.type
_entity.pdbx_description
1 polymer ?
#
loop_
_entity_poly.entity_id
_entity_poly.type
_entity_poly.pdbx_seq_one_letter_code
_entity_poly.pdbx_strand_id
1 'polypeptide(L)'
;ILSGLVGSEMCIRDRCIIHLMARSLQRNIPERMEDALRRVEGAFSIVAMTRSKLIGVRDPRGVRPLVLGKVGDGFALSSETCALDIIGAEFVRDVAPGEMVVISNNGIESIFPFRSQNSKFCIFEHVYFSRPDSIIHGQSVYETRRRIGVELAKESPIDADLVCPVPDSGTPAAIGFSQQSGIPYAMGIIRNQYMGRTFIEPTEQIRNMGVRLKLNVNRALIKGKRIILVDDSVVRGTTSRKIKEMIIDAGAKEVHFRIASPPTAWPCFYGVDTPQREKLIAATMTEEEMRQHLSVNTLKFISLDGLYRATGEKEGRDTKCPQYCDACFSGEYPVLPSDMLEKGFKLKHAEIVDGS
;
A
#
# COMPACT_ATOMS: atom_id res chain seq x y z
N ILE A 1 -10.79 -29.94 -3.41
CA ILE A 1 -11.81 -28.90 -3.59
C ILE A 1 -11.29 -27.55 -3.13
N LEU A 2 -10.33 -27.00 -3.79
CA LEU A 2 -9.78 -25.68 -3.45
C LEU A 2 -9.25 -25.05 -4.74
N SER A 3 -10.18 -24.77 -5.63
CA SER A 3 -9.89 -24.16 -6.92
C SER A 3 -10.15 -22.66 -6.96
N GLY A 4 -9.93 -22.00 -5.87
CA GLY A 4 -10.02 -20.54 -5.80
C GLY A 4 -8.72 -19.95 -5.30
N LEU A 5 -7.77 -20.09 -5.99
CA LEU A 5 -6.32 -20.16 -5.78
C LEU A 5 -5.57 -18.83 -5.78
N VAL A 6 -6.23 -17.70 -5.71
CA VAL A 6 -5.59 -16.43 -5.30
C VAL A 6 -5.33 -16.42 -3.79
N GLY A 7 -6.03 -17.26 -3.04
CA GLY A 7 -5.82 -17.47 -1.61
C GLY A 7 -4.76 -18.52 -1.25
N SER A 8 -4.20 -19.26 -2.22
CA SER A 8 -3.39 -20.43 -1.87
C SER A 8 -2.04 -20.08 -1.28
N GLU A 9 -1.36 -19.03 -1.73
CA GLU A 9 -0.08 -18.63 -1.13
C GLU A 9 -0.30 -18.04 0.27
N MET A 10 -1.33 -17.21 0.48
CA MET A 10 -1.70 -16.76 1.82
C MET A 10 -2.12 -17.95 2.69
N CYS A 11 -2.97 -18.84 2.18
CA CYS A 11 -3.35 -20.06 2.90
C CYS A 11 -2.19 -21.01 3.18
N ILE A 12 -1.12 -21.02 2.39
CA ILE A 12 0.10 -21.81 2.66
C ILE A 12 0.85 -21.16 3.82
N ARG A 13 1.03 -19.86 3.86
CA ARG A 13 1.71 -19.16 4.97
C ARG A 13 0.97 -19.35 6.27
N ASP A 14 -0.34 -19.18 6.30
CA ASP A 14 -1.17 -19.39 7.49
C ASP A 14 -1.09 -20.83 7.99
N ARG A 15 -1.13 -21.80 7.08
CA ARG A 15 -0.95 -23.23 7.42
C ARG A 15 0.43 -23.51 8.02
N CYS A 16 1.50 -22.90 7.50
CA CYS A 16 2.84 -23.05 8.07
C CYS A 16 2.86 -22.57 9.52
N ILE A 17 2.27 -21.43 9.84
CA ILE A 17 2.18 -20.91 11.21
C ILE A 17 1.40 -21.87 12.10
N ILE A 18 0.24 -22.35 11.65
CA ILE A 18 -0.56 -23.33 12.40
C ILE A 18 0.20 -24.62 12.65
N HIS A 19 0.96 -25.13 11.67
CA HIS A 19 1.79 -26.32 11.84
C HIS A 19 2.95 -26.08 12.83
N LEU A 20 3.57 -24.89 12.79
CA LEU A 20 4.59 -24.53 13.78
C LEU A 20 4.00 -24.46 15.20
N MET A 21 2.82 -23.86 15.35
CA MET A 21 2.09 -23.86 16.63
C MET A 21 1.73 -25.26 17.12
N ALA A 22 1.29 -26.15 16.20
CA ALA A 22 0.93 -27.51 16.55
C ALA A 22 2.13 -28.36 17.01
N ARG A 23 3.35 -28.05 16.52
CA ARG A 23 4.60 -28.71 16.91
C ARG A 23 5.25 -28.11 18.14
N SER A 24 4.78 -26.96 18.61
CA SER A 24 5.30 -26.30 19.80
C SER A 24 5.00 -27.14 21.05
N LEU A 25 6.00 -27.25 21.92
CA LEU A 25 5.88 -27.93 23.20
C LEU A 25 5.29 -27.06 24.32
N GLN A 26 4.97 -25.81 24.01
CA GLN A 26 4.37 -24.86 24.96
C GLN A 26 2.96 -25.31 25.36
N ARG A 27 2.52 -24.87 26.54
CA ARG A 27 1.26 -25.38 27.14
C ARG A 27 0.02 -24.67 26.61
N ASN A 28 0.08 -23.36 26.43
CA ASN A 28 -1.08 -22.55 26.03
C ASN A 28 -0.92 -21.96 24.62
N ILE A 29 -2.03 -21.50 24.04
CA ILE A 29 -2.05 -21.01 22.66
C ILE A 29 -1.21 -19.73 22.46
N PRO A 30 -1.24 -18.71 23.33
CA PRO A 30 -0.35 -17.56 23.17
C PRO A 30 1.14 -17.93 23.13
N GLU A 31 1.62 -18.78 24.04
CA GLU A 31 3.01 -19.24 24.05
C GLU A 31 3.37 -20.07 22.79
N ARG A 32 2.45 -20.92 22.31
CA ARG A 32 2.65 -21.66 21.04
C ARG A 32 2.73 -20.72 19.85
N MET A 33 1.93 -19.67 19.86
CA MET A 33 1.95 -18.64 18.81
C MET A 33 3.25 -17.84 18.84
N GLU A 34 3.74 -17.47 20.01
CA GLU A 34 5.04 -16.85 20.20
C GLU A 34 6.17 -17.74 19.66
N ASP A 35 6.23 -19.03 20.08
CA ASP A 35 7.25 -19.98 19.61
C ASP A 35 7.22 -20.16 18.08
N ALA A 36 6.04 -20.21 17.48
CA ALA A 36 5.89 -20.29 16.04
C ALA A 36 6.38 -19.01 15.34
N LEU A 37 5.98 -17.82 15.83
CA LEU A 37 6.27 -16.54 15.20
C LEU A 37 7.73 -16.11 15.35
N ARG A 38 8.46 -16.60 16.35
CA ARG A 38 9.92 -16.41 16.45
C ARG A 38 10.70 -17.06 15.29
N ARG A 39 10.08 -17.98 14.56
CA ARG A 39 10.65 -18.66 13.38
C ARG A 39 10.19 -18.04 12.04
N VAL A 40 9.33 -17.02 12.11
CA VAL A 40 8.80 -16.34 10.92
C VAL A 40 9.63 -15.10 10.65
N GLU A 41 10.23 -15.03 9.47
CA GLU A 41 10.94 -13.85 9.00
C GLU A 41 10.01 -12.92 8.23
N GLY A 42 10.27 -11.60 8.33
CA GLY A 42 9.54 -10.57 7.61
C GLY A 42 8.43 -9.91 8.46
N ALA A 43 7.37 -9.50 7.80
CA ALA A 43 6.27 -8.76 8.43
C ALA A 43 5.03 -9.64 8.61
N PHE A 44 4.36 -9.48 9.72
CA PHE A 44 3.06 -10.13 9.97
C PHE A 44 2.13 -9.25 10.82
N SER A 45 0.86 -9.34 10.52
CA SER A 45 -0.24 -8.81 11.32
C SER A 45 -1.33 -9.88 11.32
N ILE A 46 -1.49 -10.57 12.44
CA ILE A 46 -2.27 -11.81 12.54
C ILE A 46 -3.35 -11.64 13.57
N VAL A 47 -4.56 -12.11 13.25
CA VAL A 47 -5.67 -12.30 14.18
C VAL A 47 -6.00 -13.79 14.22
N ALA A 48 -6.02 -14.36 15.41
CA ALA A 48 -6.37 -15.74 15.65
C ALA A 48 -7.47 -15.86 16.71
N MET A 49 -8.35 -16.81 16.53
CA MET A 49 -9.46 -17.07 17.44
C MET A 49 -9.44 -18.51 17.94
N THR A 50 -9.67 -18.68 19.22
CA THR A 50 -9.88 -19.96 19.87
C THR A 50 -11.28 -20.00 20.46
N ARG A 51 -11.64 -21.08 21.17
CA ARG A 51 -12.94 -21.16 21.87
C ARG A 51 -13.13 -20.09 22.97
N SER A 52 -12.04 -19.58 23.54
CA SER A 52 -12.07 -18.70 24.71
C SER A 52 -11.20 -17.46 24.60
N LYS A 53 -10.46 -17.28 23.48
CA LYS A 53 -9.54 -16.17 23.29
C LYS A 53 -9.59 -15.64 21.88
N LEU A 54 -9.50 -14.32 21.73
CA LEU A 54 -9.15 -13.63 20.51
C LEU A 54 -7.74 -13.08 20.68
N ILE A 55 -6.84 -13.34 19.74
CA ILE A 55 -5.43 -12.99 19.82
C ILE A 55 -5.08 -12.16 18.60
N GLY A 56 -4.52 -10.96 18.84
CA GLY A 56 -3.93 -10.12 17.79
C GLY A 56 -2.42 -10.03 18.01
N VAL A 57 -1.62 -10.22 16.98
CA VAL A 57 -0.17 -10.08 17.08
C VAL A 57 0.39 -9.32 15.90
N ARG A 58 1.29 -8.41 16.18
CA ARG A 58 1.95 -7.56 15.18
C ARG A 58 3.45 -7.81 15.19
N ASP A 59 4.09 -7.80 14.01
CA ASP A 59 5.52 -8.03 13.90
C ASP A 59 6.36 -7.01 14.69
N PRO A 60 7.62 -7.33 15.04
CA PRO A 60 8.45 -6.46 15.89
C PRO A 60 8.70 -5.07 15.34
N ARG A 61 8.56 -4.87 14.02
CA ARG A 61 8.73 -3.57 13.36
C ARG A 61 7.41 -2.88 13.06
N GLY A 62 6.28 -3.58 13.24
CA GLY A 62 4.94 -3.05 13.00
C GLY A 62 4.73 -2.61 11.56
N VAL A 63 5.24 -3.39 10.59
CA VAL A 63 5.20 -3.03 9.17
C VAL A 63 3.76 -2.89 8.66
N ARG A 64 2.87 -3.81 9.06
CA ARG A 64 1.45 -3.75 8.69
C ARG A 64 0.59 -3.31 9.86
N PRO A 65 -0.54 -2.64 9.59
CA PRO A 65 -1.40 -2.12 10.66
C PRO A 65 -2.17 -3.23 11.40
N LEU A 66 -2.48 -2.99 12.66
CA LEU A 66 -3.43 -3.73 13.47
C LEU A 66 -3.97 -2.79 14.55
N VAL A 67 -5.28 -2.69 14.67
CA VAL A 67 -5.96 -1.81 15.62
C VAL A 67 -6.88 -2.58 16.54
N LEU A 68 -7.05 -2.09 17.76
CA LEU A 68 -7.97 -2.57 18.78
C LEU A 68 -9.14 -1.61 18.90
N GLY A 69 -10.34 -2.14 18.84
CA GLY A 69 -11.59 -1.42 19.07
C GLY A 69 -12.43 -2.05 20.17
N LYS A 70 -13.34 -1.27 20.76
CA LYS A 70 -14.34 -1.70 21.74
C LYS A 70 -15.73 -1.65 21.11
N VAL A 71 -16.51 -2.72 21.26
CA VAL A 71 -17.88 -2.80 20.77
C VAL A 71 -18.78 -3.37 21.90
N GLY A 72 -19.66 -2.55 22.45
CA GLY A 72 -20.41 -2.91 23.66
C GLY A 72 -19.46 -3.28 24.80
N ASP A 73 -19.67 -4.46 25.40
CA ASP A 73 -18.78 -4.98 26.45
C ASP A 73 -17.59 -5.81 25.89
N GLY A 74 -17.51 -5.98 24.56
CA GLY A 74 -16.48 -6.76 23.90
C GLY A 74 -15.43 -5.93 23.21
N PHE A 75 -14.53 -6.64 22.53
CA PHE A 75 -13.43 -6.03 21.75
C PHE A 75 -13.35 -6.60 20.34
N ALA A 76 -12.82 -5.80 19.42
CA ALA A 76 -12.58 -6.16 18.05
C ALA A 76 -11.13 -5.87 17.65
N LEU A 77 -10.58 -6.69 16.76
CA LEU A 77 -9.29 -6.47 16.13
C LEU A 77 -9.51 -6.31 14.62
N SER A 78 -8.89 -5.30 14.03
CA SER A 78 -8.95 -5.07 12.60
C SER A 78 -7.62 -4.49 12.09
N SER A 79 -7.41 -4.55 10.77
CA SER A 79 -6.28 -3.87 10.14
C SER A 79 -6.44 -2.35 10.10
N GLU A 80 -7.70 -1.84 10.07
CA GLU A 80 -7.98 -0.42 9.82
C GLU A 80 -9.13 0.10 10.69
N THR A 81 -9.09 1.40 11.03
CA THR A 81 -10.12 2.07 11.83
C THR A 81 -11.47 2.11 11.13
N CYS A 82 -11.50 2.26 9.80
CA CYS A 82 -12.74 2.25 9.03
C CYS A 82 -13.56 0.96 9.19
N ALA A 83 -12.91 -0.16 9.49
CA ALA A 83 -13.61 -1.41 9.76
C ALA A 83 -14.26 -1.40 11.16
N LEU A 84 -13.68 -0.68 12.11
CA LEU A 84 -14.29 -0.46 13.42
C LEU A 84 -15.54 0.42 13.29
N ASP A 85 -15.47 1.48 12.48
CA ASP A 85 -16.62 2.37 12.19
C ASP A 85 -17.81 1.58 11.62
N ILE A 86 -17.56 0.66 10.67
CA ILE A 86 -18.60 -0.16 10.03
C ILE A 86 -19.38 -1.00 11.04
N ILE A 87 -18.71 -1.50 12.08
CA ILE A 87 -19.35 -2.34 13.12
C ILE A 87 -19.79 -1.53 14.34
N GLY A 88 -19.66 -0.20 14.31
CA GLY A 88 -19.98 0.68 15.44
C GLY A 88 -19.06 0.47 16.65
N ALA A 89 -17.82 0.06 16.44
CA ALA A 89 -16.82 -0.08 17.49
C ALA A 89 -16.05 1.23 17.69
N GLU A 90 -15.77 1.56 18.94
CA GLU A 90 -14.93 2.68 19.29
C GLU A 90 -13.44 2.29 19.16
N PHE A 91 -12.63 3.12 18.49
CA PHE A 91 -11.19 2.93 18.40
C PHE A 91 -10.55 3.10 19.80
N VAL A 92 -9.81 2.10 20.24
CA VAL A 92 -9.09 2.14 21.53
C VAL A 92 -7.65 2.59 21.29
N ARG A 93 -6.90 1.85 20.46
CA ARG A 93 -5.51 2.16 20.11
C ARG A 93 -4.99 1.27 18.98
N ASP A 94 -3.85 1.65 18.43
CA ASP A 94 -3.05 0.74 17.63
C ASP A 94 -2.48 -0.39 18.51
N VAL A 95 -2.33 -1.59 17.94
CA VAL A 95 -1.50 -2.65 18.54
C VAL A 95 -0.05 -2.28 18.26
N ALA A 96 0.77 -2.21 19.31
CA ALA A 96 2.15 -1.77 19.20
C ALA A 96 3.01 -2.74 18.37
N PRO A 97 4.12 -2.27 17.75
CA PRO A 97 5.10 -3.15 17.14
C PRO A 97 5.60 -4.20 18.15
N GLY A 98 5.58 -5.48 17.75
CA GLY A 98 5.98 -6.59 18.60
C GLY A 98 5.01 -7.00 19.69
N GLU A 99 3.85 -6.37 19.77
CA GLU A 99 2.82 -6.69 20.75
C GLU A 99 1.94 -7.86 20.30
N MET A 100 1.62 -8.72 21.26
CA MET A 100 0.55 -9.70 21.22
C MET A 100 -0.55 -9.29 22.20
N VAL A 101 -1.74 -8.98 21.73
CA VAL A 101 -2.93 -8.69 22.51
C VAL A 101 -3.74 -9.97 22.63
N VAL A 102 -4.03 -10.38 23.87
CA VAL A 102 -4.88 -11.55 24.19
C VAL A 102 -6.14 -11.06 24.86
N ILE A 103 -7.27 -11.28 24.21
CA ILE A 103 -8.60 -10.89 24.68
C ILE A 103 -9.31 -12.16 25.13
N SER A 104 -9.86 -12.16 26.34
CA SER A 104 -10.60 -13.27 26.94
C SER A 104 -11.71 -12.75 27.84
N ASN A 105 -12.47 -13.65 28.47
CA ASN A 105 -13.46 -13.29 29.49
C ASN A 105 -12.84 -12.56 30.71
N ASN A 106 -11.52 -12.67 30.90
CA ASN A 106 -10.79 -11.99 31.99
C ASN A 106 -10.32 -10.58 31.58
N GLY A 107 -10.66 -10.11 30.38
CA GLY A 107 -10.23 -8.82 29.85
C GLY A 107 -9.15 -8.93 28.80
N ILE A 108 -8.36 -7.86 28.67
CA ILE A 108 -7.27 -7.72 27.70
C ILE A 108 -5.93 -7.85 28.43
N GLU A 109 -5.05 -8.65 27.86
CA GLU A 109 -3.65 -8.78 28.26
C GLU A 109 -2.75 -8.40 27.09
N SER A 110 -1.72 -7.58 27.34
CA SER A 110 -0.68 -7.21 26.36
C SER A 110 0.61 -7.92 26.73
N ILE A 111 1.16 -8.68 25.79
CA ILE A 111 2.40 -9.43 25.91
C ILE A 111 3.37 -8.91 24.83
N PHE A 112 4.65 -8.75 25.18
CA PHE A 112 5.69 -8.35 24.24
C PHE A 112 6.72 -9.49 24.07
N PRO A 113 6.38 -10.50 23.23
CA PRO A 113 7.20 -11.70 23.10
C PRO A 113 8.50 -11.49 22.31
N PHE A 114 8.60 -10.37 21.59
CA PHE A 114 9.73 -10.08 20.70
C PHE A 114 10.61 -8.97 21.28
N ARG A 115 11.91 -8.99 20.93
CA ARG A 115 12.80 -7.87 21.25
C ARG A 115 12.29 -6.60 20.56
N SER A 116 12.30 -5.48 21.29
CA SER A 116 11.93 -4.19 20.74
C SER A 116 12.84 -3.82 19.57
N GLN A 117 12.25 -3.37 18.49
CA GLN A 117 12.92 -2.90 17.28
C GLN A 117 12.34 -1.54 16.87
N ASN A 118 13.09 -0.77 16.10
CA ASN A 118 12.59 0.48 15.54
C ASN A 118 11.39 0.17 14.61
N SER A 119 10.31 0.90 14.81
CA SER A 119 9.12 0.78 13.96
C SER A 119 9.47 1.10 12.50
N LYS A 120 8.90 0.33 11.57
CA LYS A 120 9.07 0.46 10.13
C LYS A 120 7.71 0.26 9.45
N PHE A 121 6.77 1.13 9.77
CA PHE A 121 5.44 1.07 9.17
C PHE A 121 5.51 1.24 7.65
N CYS A 122 4.70 0.50 6.91
CA CYS A 122 4.71 0.55 5.45
C CYS A 122 4.19 1.92 4.95
N ILE A 123 5.05 2.71 4.30
CA ILE A 123 4.63 4.02 3.77
C ILE A 123 3.59 3.90 2.65
N PHE A 124 3.54 2.76 1.96
CA PHE A 124 2.58 2.50 0.89
C PHE A 124 1.12 2.36 1.40
N GLU A 125 0.93 2.17 2.71
CA GLU A 125 -0.40 2.27 3.34
C GLU A 125 -0.98 3.68 3.14
N HIS A 126 -0.17 4.71 3.32
CA HIS A 126 -0.59 6.10 3.05
C HIS A 126 -0.82 6.37 1.57
N VAL A 127 -0.09 5.70 0.66
CA VAL A 127 -0.24 5.89 -0.78
C VAL A 127 -1.49 5.19 -1.32
N TYR A 128 -1.68 3.90 -0.98
CA TYR A 128 -2.69 3.07 -1.68
C TYR A 128 -3.45 2.09 -0.80
N PHE A 129 -2.76 1.29 0.08
CA PHE A 129 -3.41 0.11 0.67
C PHE A 129 -4.54 0.44 1.62
N SER A 130 -4.32 1.36 2.55
CA SER A 130 -5.35 1.75 3.50
C SER A 130 -6.47 2.51 2.81
N ARG A 131 -7.68 2.35 3.32
CA ARG A 131 -8.83 3.10 2.83
C ARG A 131 -8.67 4.59 3.18
N PRO A 132 -9.14 5.50 2.31
CA PRO A 132 -9.01 6.94 2.58
C PRO A 132 -9.75 7.41 3.83
N ASP A 133 -10.79 6.72 4.24
CA ASP A 133 -11.58 7.00 5.46
C ASP A 133 -10.94 6.43 6.74
N SER A 134 -9.78 5.77 6.65
CA SER A 134 -9.03 5.27 7.81
C SER A 134 -8.13 6.35 8.44
N ILE A 135 -7.85 6.14 9.73
CA ILE A 135 -6.85 6.89 10.51
C ILE A 135 -5.69 5.96 10.83
N ILE A 136 -4.47 6.39 10.52
CA ILE A 136 -3.23 5.67 10.81
C ILE A 136 -2.36 6.53 11.71
N HIS A 137 -1.98 6.03 12.89
CA HIS A 137 -1.17 6.75 13.87
C HIS A 137 -1.67 8.19 14.11
N GLY A 138 -2.99 8.36 14.21
CA GLY A 138 -3.64 9.64 14.42
C GLY A 138 -3.74 10.54 13.16
N GLN A 139 -3.31 10.09 11.99
CA GLN A 139 -3.40 10.84 10.75
C GLN A 139 -4.46 10.28 9.80
N SER A 140 -5.30 11.14 9.24
CA SER A 140 -6.25 10.75 8.19
C SER A 140 -5.49 10.35 6.92
N VAL A 141 -5.78 9.17 6.40
CA VAL A 141 -5.21 8.67 5.12
C VAL A 141 -5.61 9.58 3.97
N TYR A 142 -6.87 10.04 3.92
CA TYR A 142 -7.34 11.00 2.92
C TYR A 142 -6.51 12.28 2.93
N GLU A 143 -6.32 12.86 4.11
CA GLU A 143 -5.58 14.12 4.24
C GLU A 143 -4.09 13.95 3.90
N THR A 144 -3.50 12.82 4.24
CA THR A 144 -2.12 12.49 3.84
C THR A 144 -2.02 12.39 2.32
N ARG A 145 -2.94 11.70 1.64
CA ARG A 145 -2.97 11.64 0.16
C ARG A 145 -3.18 13.00 -0.48
N ARG A 146 -4.00 13.86 0.13
CA ARG A 146 -4.18 15.24 -0.34
C ARG A 146 -2.85 16.01 -0.24
N ARG A 147 -2.13 15.89 0.90
CA ARG A 147 -0.80 16.50 1.06
C ARG A 147 0.23 15.94 0.07
N ILE A 148 0.18 14.66 -0.27
CA ILE A 148 1.00 14.08 -1.35
C ILE A 148 0.76 14.84 -2.66
N GLY A 149 -0.49 15.12 -3.01
CA GLY A 149 -0.81 15.92 -4.19
C GLY A 149 -0.28 17.36 -4.13
N VAL A 150 -0.32 18.00 -2.96
CA VAL A 150 0.28 19.33 -2.73
C VAL A 150 1.78 19.32 -2.97
N GLU A 151 2.51 18.33 -2.38
CA GLU A 151 3.96 18.21 -2.58
C GLU A 151 4.30 17.90 -4.05
N LEU A 152 3.55 17.02 -4.70
CA LEU A 152 3.72 16.68 -6.10
C LEU A 152 3.56 17.90 -7.02
N ALA A 153 2.61 18.81 -6.72
CA ALA A 153 2.42 20.05 -7.47
C ALA A 153 3.59 21.02 -7.26
N LYS A 154 4.15 21.12 -6.05
CA LYS A 154 5.33 21.94 -5.77
C LYS A 154 6.57 21.44 -6.50
N GLU A 155 6.78 20.12 -6.53
CA GLU A 155 7.95 19.50 -7.16
C GLU A 155 7.87 19.47 -8.69
N SER A 156 6.67 19.45 -9.25
CA SER A 156 6.48 19.29 -10.70
C SER A 156 5.42 20.24 -11.28
N PRO A 157 5.63 21.56 -11.18
CA PRO A 157 4.73 22.55 -11.72
C PRO A 157 4.61 22.39 -13.25
N ILE A 158 3.41 22.66 -13.78
CA ILE A 158 3.14 22.61 -15.21
C ILE A 158 1.94 23.49 -15.56
N ASP A 159 1.93 24.05 -16.76
CA ASP A 159 0.77 24.74 -17.30
C ASP A 159 -0.14 23.74 -18.03
N ALA A 160 -1.39 23.66 -17.59
CA ALA A 160 -2.42 22.80 -18.16
C ALA A 160 -3.81 23.34 -17.85
N ASP A 161 -4.83 22.76 -18.45
CA ASP A 161 -6.19 23.29 -18.38
C ASP A 161 -7.05 22.57 -17.32
N LEU A 162 -6.67 21.34 -16.93
CA LEU A 162 -7.48 20.52 -16.04
C LEU A 162 -6.67 19.47 -15.31
N VAL A 163 -6.93 19.30 -14.01
CA VAL A 163 -6.46 18.18 -13.19
C VAL A 163 -7.53 17.12 -13.09
N CYS A 164 -7.22 15.91 -13.53
CA CYS A 164 -8.11 14.75 -13.49
C CYS A 164 -7.50 13.61 -12.66
N PRO A 165 -8.23 13.01 -11.74
CA PRO A 165 -7.77 11.82 -11.06
C PRO A 165 -7.90 10.58 -11.94
N VAL A 166 -7.05 9.58 -11.71
CA VAL A 166 -7.37 8.20 -12.01
C VAL A 166 -8.18 7.65 -10.83
N PRO A 167 -9.49 7.39 -11.01
CA PRO A 167 -10.34 7.04 -9.90
C PRO A 167 -10.13 5.57 -9.44
N ASP A 168 -10.27 5.24 -8.15
CA ASP A 168 -10.63 6.16 -7.06
C ASP A 168 -9.37 6.62 -6.30
N SER A 169 -8.27 5.89 -6.45
CA SER A 169 -7.02 6.03 -5.68
C SER A 169 -6.29 7.37 -5.87
N GLY A 170 -6.29 7.91 -7.08
CA GLY A 170 -5.67 9.19 -7.39
C GLY A 170 -6.48 10.43 -6.94
N THR A 171 -7.73 10.24 -6.50
CA THR A 171 -8.66 11.36 -6.24
C THR A 171 -8.16 12.34 -5.18
N PRO A 172 -7.76 11.94 -3.96
CA PRO A 172 -7.31 12.91 -2.96
C PRO A 172 -6.04 13.65 -3.39
N ALA A 173 -5.09 12.96 -4.04
CA ALA A 173 -3.87 13.57 -4.55
C ALA A 173 -4.18 14.59 -5.68
N ALA A 174 -5.10 14.27 -6.58
CA ALA A 174 -5.54 15.21 -7.62
C ALA A 174 -6.18 16.48 -7.04
N ILE A 175 -6.96 16.35 -5.98
CA ILE A 175 -7.53 17.50 -5.25
C ILE A 175 -6.40 18.35 -4.65
N GLY A 176 -5.44 17.73 -3.96
CA GLY A 176 -4.29 18.44 -3.40
C GLY A 176 -3.44 19.13 -4.46
N PHE A 177 -3.20 18.44 -5.58
CA PHE A 177 -2.47 19.01 -6.73
C PHE A 177 -3.20 20.24 -7.31
N SER A 178 -4.52 20.13 -7.53
CA SER A 178 -5.34 21.25 -8.04
C SER A 178 -5.32 22.45 -7.09
N GLN A 179 -5.48 22.21 -5.79
CA GLN A 179 -5.45 23.29 -4.79
C GLN A 179 -4.10 24.03 -4.76
N GLN A 180 -2.99 23.29 -4.88
CA GLN A 180 -1.65 23.89 -4.85
C GLN A 180 -1.29 24.58 -6.16
N SER A 181 -1.66 24.01 -7.30
CA SER A 181 -1.32 24.54 -8.62
C SER A 181 -2.28 25.66 -9.09
N GLY A 182 -3.48 25.76 -8.51
CA GLY A 182 -4.55 26.64 -8.98
C GLY A 182 -5.25 26.17 -10.26
N ILE A 183 -4.84 25.00 -10.82
CA ILE A 183 -5.46 24.43 -12.03
C ILE A 183 -6.78 23.73 -11.64
N PRO A 184 -7.89 23.96 -12.37
CA PRO A 184 -9.19 23.41 -12.04
C PRO A 184 -9.19 21.88 -11.96
N TYR A 185 -9.88 21.33 -10.96
CA TYR A 185 -10.13 19.89 -10.80
C TYR A 185 -11.44 19.50 -11.47
N ALA A 186 -11.46 18.36 -12.17
CA ALA A 186 -12.70 17.71 -12.60
C ALA A 186 -12.57 16.19 -12.73
N MET A 187 -13.69 15.49 -12.57
CA MET A 187 -13.81 14.04 -12.79
C MET A 187 -13.85 13.76 -14.30
N GLY A 188 -12.69 13.88 -14.96
CA GLY A 188 -12.55 13.58 -16.40
C GLY A 188 -12.64 12.09 -16.70
N ILE A 189 -12.40 11.24 -15.72
CA ILE A 189 -12.56 9.78 -15.77
C ILE A 189 -13.55 9.38 -14.71
N ILE A 190 -14.54 8.57 -15.07
CA ILE A 190 -15.59 8.06 -14.17
C ILE A 190 -15.44 6.55 -14.06
N ARG A 191 -15.46 6.05 -12.82
CA ARG A 191 -15.51 4.61 -12.56
C ARG A 191 -16.94 4.10 -12.66
N ASN A 192 -17.12 2.99 -13.36
CA ASN A 192 -18.39 2.29 -13.40
C ASN A 192 -18.61 1.52 -12.09
N GLN A 193 -19.56 1.97 -11.28
CA GLN A 193 -19.86 1.41 -9.95
C GLN A 193 -20.52 0.01 -10.02
N TYR A 194 -21.11 -0.34 -11.15
CA TYR A 194 -21.79 -1.63 -11.34
C TYR A 194 -20.83 -2.77 -11.71
N MET A 195 -19.58 -2.45 -12.01
CA MET A 195 -18.55 -3.45 -12.29
C MET A 195 -17.74 -3.74 -11.03
N GLY A 196 -18.02 -4.90 -10.42
CA GLY A 196 -17.23 -5.44 -9.33
C GLY A 196 -15.77 -5.77 -9.73
N ARG A 197 -15.00 -6.36 -8.80
CA ARG A 197 -13.68 -6.93 -9.13
C ARG A 197 -13.92 -8.02 -10.17
N THR A 198 -13.54 -7.76 -11.43
CA THR A 198 -13.50 -8.81 -12.46
C THR A 198 -12.51 -9.86 -12.02
N PHE A 199 -12.94 -11.12 -11.96
CA PHE A 199 -12.08 -12.28 -11.82
C PHE A 199 -10.91 -12.19 -12.82
N ILE A 200 -9.78 -12.82 -12.48
CA ILE A 200 -8.60 -12.89 -13.35
C ILE A 200 -9.04 -13.58 -14.64
N GLU A 201 -9.24 -12.79 -15.68
CA GLU A 201 -9.71 -13.27 -16.96
C GLU A 201 -8.53 -13.81 -17.79
N PRO A 202 -8.67 -14.97 -18.44
CA PRO A 202 -7.54 -15.70 -19.01
C PRO A 202 -6.97 -15.11 -20.31
N THR A 203 -7.67 -14.20 -20.99
CA THR A 203 -7.21 -13.67 -22.28
C THR A 203 -6.88 -12.18 -22.24
N GLU A 204 -5.89 -11.77 -23.05
CA GLU A 204 -5.45 -10.38 -23.16
C GLU A 204 -6.55 -9.45 -23.71
N GLN A 205 -7.38 -9.94 -24.61
CA GLN A 205 -8.50 -9.20 -25.19
C GLN A 205 -9.55 -8.86 -24.14
N ILE A 206 -9.89 -9.81 -23.27
CA ILE A 206 -10.87 -9.62 -22.20
C ILE A 206 -10.31 -8.69 -21.11
N ARG A 207 -9.00 -8.79 -20.79
CA ARG A 207 -8.31 -7.82 -19.91
C ARG A 207 -8.31 -6.41 -20.48
N ASN A 208 -8.19 -6.26 -21.80
CA ASN A 208 -8.26 -4.95 -22.48
C ASN A 208 -9.66 -4.35 -22.43
N MET A 209 -10.70 -5.16 -22.60
CA MET A 209 -12.09 -4.77 -22.43
C MET A 209 -12.40 -4.42 -20.96
N GLY A 210 -11.78 -5.11 -20.01
CA GLY A 210 -11.97 -4.91 -18.58
C GLY A 210 -11.66 -3.50 -18.08
N VAL A 211 -10.66 -2.81 -18.63
CA VAL A 211 -10.37 -1.41 -18.26
C VAL A 211 -11.45 -0.48 -18.83
N ARG A 212 -11.88 -0.67 -20.08
CA ARG A 212 -12.94 0.13 -20.71
C ARG A 212 -14.30 -0.08 -20.06
N LEU A 213 -14.57 -1.27 -19.52
CA LEU A 213 -15.80 -1.54 -18.76
C LEU A 213 -15.80 -0.89 -17.37
N LYS A 214 -14.61 -0.72 -16.78
CA LYS A 214 -14.45 -0.13 -15.45
C LYS A 214 -14.38 1.39 -15.43
N LEU A 215 -13.80 1.98 -16.48
CA LEU A 215 -13.53 3.41 -16.57
C LEU A 215 -14.12 3.98 -17.85
N ASN A 216 -14.76 5.13 -17.74
CA ASN A 216 -15.26 5.89 -18.88
C ASN A 216 -14.77 7.33 -18.83
N VAL A 217 -14.44 7.90 -19.98
CA VAL A 217 -13.95 9.27 -20.12
C VAL A 217 -15.09 10.25 -20.41
N ASN A 218 -15.17 11.31 -19.64
CA ASN A 218 -16.11 12.40 -19.88
C ASN A 218 -15.58 13.31 -21.03
N ARG A 219 -15.98 12.98 -22.26
CA ARG A 219 -15.53 13.69 -23.46
C ARG A 219 -15.78 15.19 -23.42
N ALA A 220 -16.89 15.65 -22.83
CA ALA A 220 -17.23 17.06 -22.74
C ALA A 220 -16.23 17.86 -21.91
N LEU A 221 -15.63 17.24 -20.88
CA LEU A 221 -14.62 17.86 -20.03
C LEU A 221 -13.21 17.81 -20.65
N ILE A 222 -12.91 16.80 -21.47
CA ILE A 222 -11.55 16.47 -21.92
C ILE A 222 -11.22 17.08 -23.29
N LYS A 223 -12.20 17.16 -24.21
CA LYS A 223 -11.98 17.56 -25.60
C LYS A 223 -11.29 18.92 -25.70
N GLY A 224 -10.16 18.95 -26.42
CA GLY A 224 -9.39 20.15 -26.73
C GLY A 224 -8.54 20.69 -25.57
N LYS A 225 -8.44 19.99 -24.44
CA LYS A 225 -7.72 20.45 -23.23
C LYS A 225 -6.38 19.71 -23.04
N ARG A 226 -5.47 20.38 -22.33
CA ARG A 226 -4.24 19.82 -21.77
C ARG A 226 -4.57 19.28 -20.39
N ILE A 227 -4.38 17.97 -20.20
CA ILE A 227 -4.87 17.25 -19.03
C ILE A 227 -3.70 16.81 -18.14
N ILE A 228 -3.76 17.11 -16.87
CA ILE A 228 -2.93 16.47 -15.83
C ILE A 228 -3.71 15.27 -15.30
N LEU A 229 -3.16 14.06 -15.50
CA LEU A 229 -3.68 12.85 -14.87
C LEU A 229 -2.87 12.55 -13.61
N VAL A 230 -3.58 12.48 -12.48
CA VAL A 230 -2.96 12.14 -11.19
C VAL A 230 -3.36 10.72 -10.82
N ASP A 231 -2.35 9.85 -10.66
CA ASP A 231 -2.52 8.46 -10.24
C ASP A 231 -1.71 8.19 -8.96
N ASP A 232 -2.05 7.15 -8.21
CA ASP A 232 -1.35 6.76 -6.98
C ASP A 232 0.04 6.19 -7.27
N SER A 233 0.16 5.28 -8.23
CA SER A 233 1.39 4.56 -8.53
C SER A 233 1.43 4.00 -9.95
N VAL A 234 2.64 3.74 -10.45
CA VAL A 234 2.86 3.02 -11.71
C VAL A 234 3.77 1.83 -11.46
N VAL A 235 3.26 0.62 -11.71
CA VAL A 235 3.99 -0.64 -11.49
C VAL A 235 4.43 -1.27 -12.81
N ARG A 236 3.49 -1.63 -13.67
CA ARG A 236 3.74 -2.24 -14.99
C ARG A 236 3.46 -1.30 -16.16
N GLY A 237 2.82 -0.17 -15.93
CA GLY A 237 2.45 0.82 -16.93
C GLY A 237 1.30 0.44 -17.88
N THR A 238 0.84 -0.82 -17.86
CA THR A 238 -0.22 -1.29 -18.79
C THR A 238 -1.55 -0.56 -18.61
N THR A 239 -1.96 -0.33 -17.37
CA THR A 239 -3.20 0.42 -17.04
C THR A 239 -3.05 1.89 -17.42
N SER A 240 -1.93 2.52 -17.05
CA SER A 240 -1.65 3.92 -17.32
C SER A 240 -1.65 4.23 -18.83
N ARG A 241 -1.05 3.34 -19.64
CA ARG A 241 -1.06 3.45 -21.11
C ARG A 241 -2.49 3.41 -21.67
N LYS A 242 -3.34 2.48 -21.19
CA LYS A 242 -4.73 2.38 -21.65
C LYS A 242 -5.56 3.60 -21.25
N ILE A 243 -5.38 4.11 -20.05
CA ILE A 243 -6.04 5.33 -19.59
C ILE A 243 -5.63 6.51 -20.48
N LYS A 244 -4.34 6.64 -20.79
CA LYS A 244 -3.85 7.66 -21.70
C LYS A 244 -4.50 7.54 -23.10
N GLU A 245 -4.57 6.34 -23.67
CA GLU A 245 -5.22 6.10 -24.96
C GLU A 245 -6.69 6.57 -24.93
N MET A 246 -7.44 6.22 -23.87
CA MET A 246 -8.84 6.64 -23.70
C MET A 246 -8.99 8.17 -23.61
N ILE A 247 -8.07 8.87 -22.98
CA ILE A 247 -8.07 10.33 -22.85
C ILE A 247 -7.76 11.00 -24.19
N ILE A 248 -6.80 10.48 -24.96
CA ILE A 248 -6.50 10.96 -26.31
C ILE A 248 -7.68 10.71 -27.27
N ASP A 249 -8.28 9.51 -27.23
CA ASP A 249 -9.49 9.17 -28.01
C ASP A 249 -10.68 10.06 -27.68
N ALA A 250 -10.71 10.63 -26.46
CA ALA A 250 -11.69 11.63 -26.06
C ALA A 250 -11.39 13.04 -26.57
N GLY A 251 -10.23 13.25 -27.22
CA GLY A 251 -9.84 14.49 -27.87
C GLY A 251 -8.99 15.43 -27.02
N ALA A 252 -8.27 14.95 -26.01
CA ALA A 252 -7.28 15.75 -25.30
C ALA A 252 -6.16 16.22 -26.24
N LYS A 253 -5.64 17.42 -26.03
CA LYS A 253 -4.48 17.97 -26.74
C LYS A 253 -3.18 17.40 -26.19
N GLU A 254 -3.06 17.36 -24.88
CA GLU A 254 -1.88 16.90 -24.16
C GLU A 254 -2.29 16.10 -22.93
N VAL A 255 -1.42 15.16 -22.54
CA VAL A 255 -1.58 14.35 -21.35
C VAL A 255 -0.28 14.36 -20.53
N HIS A 256 -0.38 14.83 -19.30
CA HIS A 256 0.70 14.96 -18.34
C HIS A 256 0.43 14.05 -17.16
N PHE A 257 1.26 13.01 -16.94
CA PHE A 257 1.12 12.16 -15.77
C PHE A 257 1.84 12.73 -14.56
N ARG A 258 1.17 12.69 -13.42
CA ARG A 258 1.68 13.01 -12.08
C ARG A 258 1.37 11.87 -11.14
N ILE A 259 2.41 11.21 -10.65
CA ILE A 259 2.30 9.98 -9.87
C ILE A 259 2.56 10.29 -8.40
N ALA A 260 1.58 9.97 -7.56
CA ALA A 260 1.56 10.27 -6.13
C ALA A 260 2.40 9.29 -5.28
N SER A 261 3.28 8.53 -5.90
CA SER A 261 4.34 7.75 -5.26
C SER A 261 5.66 7.95 -5.98
N PRO A 262 6.80 7.69 -5.33
CA PRO A 262 8.08 7.51 -6.02
C PRO A 262 8.04 6.31 -6.97
N PRO A 263 9.00 6.20 -7.91
CA PRO A 263 9.09 5.04 -8.80
C PRO A 263 9.22 3.72 -8.04
N THR A 264 8.30 2.77 -8.27
CA THR A 264 8.34 1.45 -7.65
C THR A 264 9.33 0.57 -8.40
N ALA A 265 10.58 0.53 -7.92
CA ALA A 265 11.68 -0.16 -8.58
C ALA A 265 12.08 -1.50 -7.91
N TRP A 266 11.50 -1.84 -6.77
CA TRP A 266 11.85 -3.01 -5.98
C TRP A 266 10.61 -3.81 -5.55
N PRO A 267 10.70 -5.16 -5.52
CA PRO A 267 9.59 -6.01 -5.08
C PRO A 267 9.35 -5.84 -3.58
N CYS A 268 8.15 -6.19 -3.11
CA CYS A 268 7.82 -6.22 -1.70
C CYS A 268 7.95 -7.63 -1.15
N PHE A 269 8.58 -7.78 0.04
CA PHE A 269 8.66 -9.05 0.76
C PHE A 269 7.74 -9.10 2.00
N TYR A 270 6.91 -8.07 2.21
CA TYR A 270 6.10 -7.88 3.42
C TYR A 270 4.60 -7.97 3.18
N GLY A 271 4.21 -8.88 2.27
CA GLY A 271 2.80 -9.24 2.08
C GLY A 271 2.09 -8.53 0.91
N VAL A 272 2.81 -7.75 0.09
CA VAL A 272 2.26 -7.21 -1.15
C VAL A 272 2.68 -8.07 -2.32
N ASP A 273 1.72 -8.52 -3.11
CA ASP A 273 2.01 -9.23 -4.36
C ASP A 273 2.52 -8.23 -5.41
N THR A 274 3.83 -8.04 -5.41
CA THR A 274 4.52 -7.28 -6.44
C THR A 274 5.14 -8.23 -7.47
N PRO A 275 5.14 -7.85 -8.75
CA PRO A 275 5.79 -8.67 -9.76
C PRO A 275 7.30 -8.77 -9.50
N GLN A 276 7.93 -9.78 -10.11
CA GLN A 276 9.39 -9.87 -10.16
C GLN A 276 9.98 -8.53 -10.65
N ARG A 277 11.17 -8.18 -10.16
CA ARG A 277 11.80 -6.88 -10.39
C ARG A 277 11.89 -6.51 -11.87
N GLU A 278 12.16 -7.48 -12.74
CA GLU A 278 12.28 -7.30 -14.18
C GLU A 278 10.96 -6.88 -14.87
N LYS A 279 9.83 -7.06 -14.18
CA LYS A 279 8.50 -6.67 -14.63
C LYS A 279 8.04 -5.32 -14.08
N LEU A 280 8.85 -4.70 -13.20
CA LEU A 280 8.63 -3.34 -12.72
C LEU A 280 9.25 -2.38 -13.72
N ILE A 281 8.44 -1.50 -14.34
CA ILE A 281 8.98 -0.61 -15.38
C ILE A 281 10.03 0.36 -14.81
N ALA A 282 9.88 0.79 -13.58
CA ALA A 282 10.84 1.67 -12.91
C ALA A 282 12.16 0.96 -12.50
N ALA A 283 12.22 -0.38 -12.58
CA ALA A 283 13.46 -1.13 -12.38
C ALA A 283 14.28 -1.26 -13.67
N THR A 284 13.64 -1.10 -14.84
CA THR A 284 14.23 -1.38 -16.17
C THR A 284 14.32 -0.15 -17.05
N MET A 285 13.61 0.93 -16.72
CA MET A 285 13.51 2.15 -17.51
C MET A 285 13.79 3.38 -16.65
N THR A 286 14.43 4.37 -17.22
CA THR A 286 14.51 5.73 -16.68
C THR A 286 13.15 6.43 -16.78
N GLU A 287 12.97 7.54 -16.07
CA GLU A 287 11.72 8.33 -16.14
C GLU A 287 11.40 8.77 -17.56
N GLU A 288 12.43 9.15 -18.35
CA GLU A 288 12.24 9.56 -19.74
C GLU A 288 11.85 8.37 -20.65
N GLU A 289 12.45 7.20 -20.45
CA GLU A 289 12.06 5.99 -21.17
C GLU A 289 10.64 5.55 -20.79
N MET A 290 10.26 5.65 -19.51
CA MET A 290 8.89 5.42 -19.06
C MET A 290 7.90 6.41 -19.69
N ARG A 291 8.26 7.70 -19.80
CA ARG A 291 7.46 8.71 -20.48
C ARG A 291 7.20 8.34 -21.93
N GLN A 292 8.24 7.92 -22.63
CA GLN A 292 8.15 7.47 -24.04
C GLN A 292 7.31 6.19 -24.15
N HIS A 293 7.55 5.21 -23.28
CA HIS A 293 6.79 3.95 -23.24
C HIS A 293 5.29 4.18 -23.02
N LEU A 294 4.93 5.10 -22.11
CA LEU A 294 3.54 5.50 -21.85
C LEU A 294 3.00 6.45 -22.93
N SER A 295 3.87 6.98 -23.79
CA SER A 295 3.54 7.95 -24.85
C SER A 295 2.81 9.18 -24.32
N VAL A 296 3.25 9.73 -23.20
CA VAL A 296 2.68 10.94 -22.57
C VAL A 296 3.58 12.16 -22.80
N ASN A 297 3.02 13.37 -22.71
CA ASN A 297 3.76 14.61 -22.93
C ASN A 297 4.79 14.84 -21.81
N THR A 298 4.40 14.62 -20.56
CA THR A 298 5.33 14.62 -19.42
C THR A 298 4.94 13.54 -18.41
N LEU A 299 5.94 13.01 -17.70
CA LEU A 299 5.76 12.09 -16.59
C LEU A 299 6.59 12.60 -15.41
N LYS A 300 5.99 12.69 -14.22
CA LYS A 300 6.70 13.01 -12.99
C LYS A 300 6.13 12.19 -11.83
N PHE A 301 7.04 11.76 -10.99
CA PHE A 301 6.74 11.10 -9.72
C PHE A 301 7.01 12.09 -8.58
N ILE A 302 6.30 11.95 -7.46
CA ILE A 302 6.73 12.63 -6.24
C ILE A 302 8.09 12.09 -5.80
N SER A 303 8.93 12.95 -5.26
CA SER A 303 10.19 12.50 -4.65
C SER A 303 9.93 11.68 -3.37
N LEU A 304 10.88 10.85 -2.97
CA LEU A 304 10.77 10.12 -1.71
C LEU A 304 10.71 11.09 -0.51
N ASP A 305 11.46 12.18 -0.55
CA ASP A 305 11.40 13.24 0.46
C ASP A 305 10.05 13.96 0.48
N GLY A 306 9.46 14.23 -0.70
CA GLY A 306 8.11 14.78 -0.82
C GLY A 306 7.05 13.88 -0.21
N LEU A 307 7.17 12.57 -0.42
CA LEU A 307 6.29 11.59 0.20
C LEU A 307 6.41 11.61 1.73
N TYR A 308 7.64 11.65 2.26
CA TYR A 308 7.88 11.77 3.71
C TYR A 308 7.35 13.10 4.27
N ARG A 309 7.54 14.23 3.59
CA ARG A 309 6.94 15.51 4.01
C ARG A 309 5.42 15.44 4.08
N ALA A 310 4.78 14.76 3.15
CA ALA A 310 3.33 14.58 3.16
C ALA A 310 2.84 13.71 4.34
N THR A 311 3.65 12.79 4.85
CA THR A 311 3.35 12.00 6.05
C THR A 311 3.68 12.73 7.36
N GLY A 312 4.27 13.93 7.30
CA GLY A 312 4.56 14.76 8.47
C GLY A 312 6.03 14.92 8.81
N GLU A 313 6.92 14.25 8.10
CA GLU A 313 8.38 14.35 8.27
C GLU A 313 8.92 15.58 7.54
N LYS A 314 8.95 16.73 8.20
CA LYS A 314 9.20 18.04 7.61
C LYS A 314 10.50 18.14 6.79
N GLU A 315 11.55 17.48 7.26
CA GLU A 315 12.88 17.46 6.61
C GLU A 315 13.00 16.43 5.49
N GLY A 316 11.94 15.61 5.24
CA GLY A 316 11.96 14.50 4.32
C GLY A 316 12.45 13.21 4.99
N ARG A 317 13.02 12.30 4.21
CA ARG A 317 13.49 10.99 4.65
C ARG A 317 14.81 11.09 5.42
N ASP A 318 14.84 10.61 6.66
CA ASP A 318 16.12 10.37 7.34
C ASP A 318 16.80 9.14 6.72
N THR A 319 17.94 9.36 6.04
CA THR A 319 18.67 8.28 5.37
C THR A 319 19.39 7.35 6.33
N LYS A 320 19.64 7.76 7.58
CA LYS A 320 20.29 6.94 8.62
C LYS A 320 19.28 6.09 9.39
N CYS A 321 18.10 6.64 9.63
CA CYS A 321 17.03 5.98 10.37
C CYS A 321 15.66 6.29 9.76
N PRO A 322 15.34 5.74 8.58
CA PRO A 322 14.04 5.98 7.95
C PRO A 322 12.90 5.61 8.87
N GLN A 323 11.89 6.47 9.00
CA GLN A 323 10.75 6.28 9.89
C GLN A 323 9.78 5.20 9.38
N TYR A 324 9.79 4.96 8.07
CA TYR A 324 8.91 4.02 7.38
C TYR A 324 9.68 2.90 6.66
N CYS A 325 8.98 1.80 6.36
CA CYS A 325 9.39 0.89 5.30
C CYS A 325 9.01 1.48 3.96
N ASP A 326 10.01 1.87 3.19
CA ASP A 326 9.91 2.42 1.84
C ASP A 326 10.67 1.56 0.80
N ALA A 327 10.95 0.31 1.15
CA ALA A 327 11.81 -0.60 0.39
C ALA A 327 11.40 -0.78 -1.08
N CYS A 328 10.09 -0.70 -1.39
CA CYS A 328 9.60 -0.77 -2.77
C CYS A 328 10.09 0.40 -3.64
N PHE A 329 10.51 1.51 -3.03
CA PHE A 329 11.07 2.70 -3.68
C PHE A 329 12.59 2.76 -3.55
N SER A 330 13.13 2.60 -2.33
CA SER A 330 14.55 2.78 -2.01
C SER A 330 15.41 1.54 -2.27
N GLY A 331 14.84 0.33 -2.15
CA GLY A 331 15.57 -0.93 -2.13
C GLY A 331 16.19 -1.25 -0.76
N GLU A 332 15.89 -0.44 0.27
CA GLU A 332 16.40 -0.62 1.63
C GLU A 332 15.38 -1.38 2.47
N TYR A 333 15.59 -2.68 2.64
CA TYR A 333 14.66 -3.56 3.33
C TYR A 333 14.95 -3.60 4.83
N PRO A 334 13.96 -3.34 5.71
CA PRO A 334 14.13 -3.47 7.17
C PRO A 334 14.56 -4.87 7.61
N VAL A 335 14.07 -5.90 6.93
CA VAL A 335 14.44 -7.31 7.13
C VAL A 335 14.45 -7.98 5.77
N LEU A 336 15.54 -8.62 5.40
CA LEU A 336 15.57 -9.50 4.22
C LEU A 336 15.29 -10.93 4.63
N PRO A 337 14.38 -11.62 3.92
CA PRO A 337 14.24 -13.05 4.07
C PRO A 337 15.55 -13.78 3.75
N SER A 338 15.93 -14.75 4.58
CA SER A 338 17.20 -15.50 4.43
C SER A 338 17.34 -16.18 3.08
N ASP A 339 16.24 -16.67 2.49
CA ASP A 339 16.23 -17.29 1.16
C ASP A 339 16.54 -16.32 0.01
N MET A 340 16.34 -15.02 0.21
CA MET A 340 16.72 -13.99 -0.76
C MET A 340 18.21 -13.68 -0.72
N LEU A 341 18.82 -13.76 0.45
CA LEU A 341 20.28 -13.64 0.61
C LEU A 341 21.00 -14.82 -0.08
N GLU A 342 20.51 -16.04 0.09
CA GLU A 342 21.04 -17.25 -0.56
C GLU A 342 20.92 -17.19 -2.10
N LYS A 343 19.86 -16.57 -2.64
CA LYS A 343 19.65 -16.38 -4.09
C LYS A 343 20.50 -15.25 -4.68
N GLY A 344 21.39 -14.63 -3.88
CA GLY A 344 22.31 -13.60 -4.36
C GLY A 344 21.64 -12.26 -4.69
N PHE A 345 20.52 -11.94 -4.03
CA PHE A 345 19.86 -10.64 -4.18
C PHE A 345 20.80 -9.53 -3.69
N LYS A 346 21.38 -8.77 -4.63
CA LYS A 346 22.29 -7.67 -4.30
C LYS A 346 21.49 -6.46 -3.81
N LEU A 347 21.62 -6.16 -2.53
CA LEU A 347 21.07 -4.94 -1.92
C LEU A 347 22.02 -3.76 -2.08
N LYS A 348 21.44 -2.55 -2.12
CA LYS A 348 22.25 -1.33 -2.01
C LYS A 348 22.85 -1.15 -0.61
N HIS A 349 22.14 -1.46 0.44
CA HIS A 349 22.59 -1.51 1.85
C HIS A 349 21.64 -2.42 2.64
N ALA A 350 22.13 -3.50 3.21
CA ALA A 350 21.44 -4.29 4.22
C ALA A 350 22.09 -4.08 5.56
N GLU A 351 21.33 -3.73 6.59
CA GLU A 351 21.78 -4.00 7.95
C GLU A 351 21.77 -5.51 8.14
N ILE A 352 22.95 -6.11 8.17
CA ILE A 352 23.14 -7.49 8.59
C ILE A 352 22.82 -7.49 10.08
N VAL A 353 21.68 -8.07 10.44
CA VAL A 353 21.40 -8.40 11.83
C VAL A 353 22.16 -9.68 12.11
N ASP A 354 23.35 -9.54 12.73
CA ASP A 354 24.10 -10.67 13.27
C ASP A 354 23.20 -11.42 14.25
N GLY A 355 22.88 -12.66 13.85
CA GLY A 355 22.19 -13.60 14.70
C GLY A 355 23.12 -14.11 15.78
N SER A 356 22.95 -13.66 17.01
CA SER A 356 23.43 -14.31 18.23
C SER A 356 22.39 -14.15 19.33
#